data_01467cde80abed7c6855d93950e33dad
#
_entry.id   01467cde80abed7c6855d93950e33dad
#
_cell.length_a   1.000
_cell.length_b   1.000
_cell.length_c   1.000
_cell.angle_alpha   90.00
_cell.angle_beta   90.00
_cell.angle_gamma   90.00
#
_symmetry.space_group_name_H-M   'P 1'
#
loop_
_entity.id
_entity.type
_entity.pdbx_description
1 polymer ?
#
loop_
_entity_poly.entity_id
_entity_poly.type
_entity_poly.pdbx_seq_one_letter_code
_entity_poly.pdbx_strand_id
1 'polypeptide(L)'
;AVFALFLRGNFGLEPGTAGAIYSTFLGLVYFLPLVGGIMADKFGYGKMVTTGIMIMFIGYLCLAIPLGTSTVAFSSMLAALLLISLGTGLFKGNLQVMVGNLYDAQGMESKRDSGFSIFYMAINIGALFAPTAAVKIHDWGVKSLHMDPNSAYHLAFAVACVSLILSIAIYYAFRPGFKHLEGSTKKKEEKAGATTVEELSPAETKERIIALCLVFAVVIFFWMAFHQNGLTLTYFADEFVQPTAEGVQSMVFDVINLFM
;
A
#
# COMPACT_ATOMS: atom_id res chain seq x y z
N ALA A 1 7.31 2.96 -9.36
CA ALA A 1 8.28 2.83 -10.46
C ALA A 1 7.96 1.62 -11.35
N VAL A 2 8.12 0.36 -10.88
CA VAL A 2 7.93 -0.87 -11.69
C VAL A 2 6.59 -0.88 -12.46
N PHE A 3 5.50 -0.50 -11.83
CA PHE A 3 4.17 -0.51 -12.47
C PHE A 3 4.05 0.53 -13.60
N ALA A 4 4.65 1.69 -13.46
CA ALA A 4 4.64 2.72 -14.51
C ALA A 4 5.42 2.26 -15.75
N LEU A 5 6.56 1.61 -15.55
CA LEU A 5 7.35 1.01 -16.63
C LEU A 5 6.63 -0.17 -17.29
N PHE A 6 5.95 -1.01 -16.50
CA PHE A 6 5.12 -2.09 -17.00
C PHE A 6 4.00 -1.60 -17.93
N LEU A 7 3.30 -0.52 -17.57
CA LEU A 7 2.24 0.08 -18.41
C LEU A 7 2.77 0.51 -19.77
N ARG A 8 3.95 1.14 -19.81
CA ARG A 8 4.58 1.59 -21.05
C ARG A 8 5.14 0.42 -21.86
N GLY A 9 5.89 -0.45 -21.21
CA GLY A 9 6.56 -1.58 -21.86
C GLY A 9 5.61 -2.63 -22.41
N ASN A 10 4.65 -3.07 -21.57
CA ASN A 10 3.76 -4.18 -21.94
C ASN A 10 2.58 -3.76 -22.84
N PHE A 11 2.02 -2.55 -22.61
CA PHE A 11 0.84 -2.08 -23.36
C PHE A 11 1.14 -0.95 -24.34
N GLY A 12 2.38 -0.47 -24.42
CA GLY A 12 2.77 0.61 -25.33
C GLY A 12 2.05 1.94 -25.04
N LEU A 13 1.60 2.17 -23.80
CA LEU A 13 0.82 3.36 -23.46
C LEU A 13 1.69 4.61 -23.49
N GLU A 14 1.13 5.70 -23.99
CA GLU A 14 1.74 7.02 -23.88
C GLU A 14 1.88 7.43 -22.40
N PRO A 15 2.92 8.22 -22.05
CA PRO A 15 3.18 8.66 -20.67
C PRO A 15 1.97 9.28 -19.98
N GLY A 16 1.17 10.07 -20.72
CA GLY A 16 -0.05 10.70 -20.20
C GLY A 16 -1.11 9.70 -19.78
N THR A 17 -1.40 8.70 -20.62
CA THR A 17 -2.38 7.64 -20.33
C THR A 17 -1.91 6.73 -19.20
N ALA A 18 -0.64 6.32 -19.23
CA ALA A 18 -0.04 5.53 -18.14
C ALA A 18 -0.07 6.30 -16.81
N GLY A 19 0.22 7.61 -16.85
CA GLY A 19 0.13 8.50 -15.70
C GLY A 19 -1.30 8.63 -15.16
N ALA A 20 -2.31 8.74 -16.03
CA ALA A 20 -3.71 8.81 -15.62
C ALA A 20 -4.17 7.53 -14.92
N ILE A 21 -3.80 6.34 -15.44
CA ILE A 21 -4.11 5.05 -14.82
C ILE A 21 -3.42 4.95 -13.45
N TYR A 22 -2.13 5.29 -13.38
CA TYR A 22 -1.37 5.26 -12.14
C TYR A 22 -1.94 6.21 -11.09
N SER A 23 -2.28 7.44 -11.46
CA SER A 23 -2.85 8.44 -10.56
C SER A 23 -4.23 8.06 -10.07
N THR A 24 -5.08 7.49 -10.93
CA THR A 24 -6.40 6.98 -10.56
C THR A 24 -6.26 5.83 -9.57
N PHE A 25 -5.35 4.89 -9.84
CA PHE A 25 -5.05 3.78 -8.92
C PHE A 25 -4.61 4.30 -7.54
N LEU A 26 -3.67 5.25 -7.50
CA LEU A 26 -3.25 5.87 -6.24
C LEU A 26 -4.40 6.59 -5.53
N GLY A 27 -5.22 7.34 -6.27
CA GLY A 27 -6.40 8.00 -5.72
C GLY A 27 -7.32 7.02 -5.02
N LEU A 28 -7.61 5.88 -5.64
CA LEU A 28 -8.42 4.81 -5.05
C LEU A 28 -7.75 4.19 -3.81
N VAL A 29 -6.45 3.92 -3.85
CA VAL A 29 -5.69 3.37 -2.71
C VAL A 29 -5.74 4.28 -1.48
N TYR A 30 -5.82 5.60 -1.67
CA TYR A 30 -5.92 6.55 -0.55
C TYR A 30 -7.36 6.91 -0.16
N PHE A 31 -8.32 6.81 -1.07
CA PHE A 31 -9.73 7.09 -0.78
C PHE A 31 -10.45 5.90 -0.12
N LEU A 32 -10.21 4.69 -0.60
CA LEU A 32 -10.91 3.49 -0.14
C LEU A 32 -10.68 3.12 1.34
N PRO A 33 -9.57 3.48 2.00
CA PRO A 33 -9.44 3.29 3.45
C PRO A 33 -10.51 3.99 4.28
N LEU A 34 -11.10 5.08 3.79
CA LEU A 34 -12.26 5.71 4.43
C LEU A 34 -13.45 4.74 4.50
N VAL A 35 -13.76 4.11 3.38
CA VAL A 35 -14.82 3.09 3.31
C VAL A 35 -14.46 1.86 4.14
N GLY A 36 -13.20 1.43 4.06
CA GLY A 36 -12.66 0.31 4.84
C GLY A 36 -12.76 0.52 6.35
N GLY A 37 -12.53 1.74 6.82
CA GLY A 37 -12.68 2.12 8.24
C GLY A 37 -14.14 2.01 8.70
N ILE A 38 -15.09 2.59 7.95
CA ILE A 38 -16.52 2.51 8.23
C ILE A 38 -16.99 1.04 8.30
N MET A 39 -16.49 0.21 7.39
CA MET A 39 -16.79 -1.23 7.40
C MET A 39 -16.19 -1.94 8.61
N ALA A 40 -14.97 -1.57 9.01
CA ALA A 40 -14.30 -2.19 10.16
C ALA A 40 -14.97 -1.87 11.49
N ASP A 41 -15.52 -0.67 11.63
CA ASP A 41 -16.31 -0.29 12.80
C ASP A 41 -17.55 -1.18 12.98
N LYS A 42 -18.10 -1.68 11.87
CA LYS A 42 -19.28 -2.55 11.88
C LYS A 42 -18.91 -4.05 11.99
N PHE A 43 -17.93 -4.50 11.20
CA PHE A 43 -17.62 -5.94 11.03
C PHE A 43 -16.41 -6.40 11.85
N GLY A 44 -15.60 -5.48 12.36
CA GLY A 44 -14.37 -5.72 13.11
C GLY A 44 -13.11 -5.58 12.30
N TYR A 45 -12.07 -5.01 12.92
CA TYR A 45 -10.79 -4.68 12.27
C TYR A 45 -10.05 -5.91 11.74
N GLY A 46 -9.97 -6.98 12.53
CA GLY A 46 -9.25 -8.20 12.14
C GLY A 46 -9.84 -8.88 10.91
N LYS A 47 -11.17 -8.88 10.77
CA LYS A 47 -11.84 -9.41 9.58
C LYS A 47 -11.54 -8.57 8.35
N MET A 48 -11.57 -7.24 8.48
CA MET A 48 -11.28 -6.33 7.36
C MET A 48 -9.83 -6.44 6.91
N VAL A 49 -8.89 -6.52 7.85
CA VAL A 49 -7.47 -6.75 7.55
C VAL A 49 -7.27 -8.05 6.76
N THR A 50 -7.82 -9.16 7.24
CA THR A 50 -7.69 -10.46 6.57
C THR A 50 -8.36 -10.46 5.19
N THR A 51 -9.59 -9.95 5.08
CA THR A 51 -10.30 -9.86 3.80
C THR A 51 -9.54 -8.96 2.82
N GLY A 52 -8.99 -7.85 3.30
CA GLY A 52 -8.18 -6.95 2.50
C GLY A 52 -6.95 -7.64 1.90
N ILE A 53 -6.20 -8.39 2.71
CA ILE A 53 -5.04 -9.15 2.23
C ILE A 53 -5.46 -10.19 1.17
N MET A 54 -6.55 -10.90 1.39
CA MET A 54 -7.04 -11.90 0.42
C MET A 54 -7.45 -11.28 -0.92
N ILE A 55 -8.14 -10.15 -0.89
CA ILE A 55 -8.52 -9.42 -2.11
C ILE A 55 -7.28 -8.88 -2.82
N MET A 56 -6.32 -8.31 -2.10
CA MET A 56 -5.04 -7.88 -2.68
C MET A 56 -4.29 -9.05 -3.33
N PHE A 57 -4.26 -10.21 -2.66
CA PHE A 57 -3.62 -11.41 -3.18
C PHE A 57 -4.20 -11.83 -4.53
N ILE A 58 -5.53 -11.87 -4.65
CA ILE A 58 -6.20 -12.18 -5.93
C ILE A 58 -5.82 -11.15 -7.00
N GLY A 59 -5.80 -9.87 -6.67
CA GLY A 59 -5.41 -8.81 -7.60
C GLY A 59 -3.95 -8.97 -8.08
N TYR A 60 -3.01 -9.20 -7.17
CA TYR A 60 -1.61 -9.44 -7.55
C TYR A 60 -1.43 -10.76 -8.32
N LEU A 61 -2.19 -11.79 -7.98
CA LEU A 61 -2.18 -13.06 -8.71
C LEU A 61 -2.63 -12.87 -10.16
N CYS A 62 -3.68 -12.07 -10.40
CA CYS A 62 -4.11 -11.71 -11.75
C CYS A 62 -3.00 -10.96 -12.52
N LEU A 63 -2.26 -10.07 -11.86
CA LEU A 63 -1.12 -9.38 -12.48
C LEU A 63 0.09 -10.29 -12.69
N ALA A 64 0.25 -11.34 -11.90
CA ALA A 64 1.35 -12.28 -12.03
C ALA A 64 1.21 -13.23 -13.23
N ILE A 65 0.00 -13.37 -13.79
CA ILE A 65 -0.26 -14.23 -14.95
C ILE A 65 -0.01 -13.42 -16.24
N PRO A 66 0.93 -13.83 -17.09
CA PRO A 66 1.21 -13.15 -18.35
C PRO A 66 0.10 -13.44 -19.39
N LEU A 67 -0.85 -12.53 -19.52
CA LEU A 67 -1.96 -12.64 -20.48
C LEU A 67 -1.65 -11.98 -21.85
N GLY A 68 -0.42 -11.52 -22.04
CA GLY A 68 0.00 -10.79 -23.25
C GLY A 68 -0.48 -9.34 -23.27
N THR A 69 -0.72 -8.82 -24.50
CA THR A 69 -1.04 -7.40 -24.75
C THR A 69 -2.45 -7.19 -25.28
N SER A 70 -3.29 -8.21 -25.24
CA SER A 70 -4.65 -8.16 -25.76
C SER A 70 -5.58 -7.24 -24.95
N THR A 71 -6.72 -6.88 -25.51
CA THR A 71 -7.78 -6.13 -24.80
C THR A 71 -8.22 -6.87 -23.52
N VAL A 72 -8.21 -8.20 -23.53
CA VAL A 72 -8.53 -9.03 -22.36
C VAL A 72 -7.46 -8.85 -21.28
N ALA A 73 -6.17 -8.85 -21.66
CA ALA A 73 -5.06 -8.61 -20.74
C ALA A 73 -5.17 -7.21 -20.09
N PHE A 74 -5.47 -6.19 -20.88
CA PHE A 74 -5.64 -4.82 -20.40
C PHE A 74 -6.83 -4.71 -19.43
N SER A 75 -7.97 -5.29 -19.76
CA SER A 75 -9.16 -5.31 -18.89
C SER A 75 -8.90 -6.08 -17.60
N SER A 76 -8.19 -7.21 -17.67
CA SER A 76 -7.78 -8.00 -16.50
C SER A 76 -6.85 -7.19 -15.60
N MET A 77 -5.91 -6.45 -16.18
CA MET A 77 -5.03 -5.55 -15.42
C MET A 77 -5.84 -4.48 -14.68
N LEU A 78 -6.77 -3.80 -15.35
CA LEU A 78 -7.60 -2.78 -14.69
C LEU A 78 -8.45 -3.39 -13.56
N ALA A 79 -9.03 -4.56 -13.76
CA ALA A 79 -9.76 -5.29 -12.73
C ALA A 79 -8.84 -5.67 -11.54
N ALA A 80 -7.62 -6.11 -11.82
CA ALA A 80 -6.63 -6.41 -10.79
C ALA A 80 -6.26 -5.17 -9.96
N LEU A 81 -6.07 -4.00 -10.61
CA LEU A 81 -5.81 -2.75 -9.91
C LEU A 81 -6.97 -2.33 -8.99
N LEU A 82 -8.21 -2.52 -9.44
CA LEU A 82 -9.38 -2.28 -8.61
C LEU A 82 -9.41 -3.22 -7.39
N LEU A 83 -9.12 -4.50 -7.57
CA LEU A 83 -9.02 -5.47 -6.47
C LEU A 83 -7.91 -5.08 -5.49
N ILE A 84 -6.73 -4.71 -5.97
CA ILE A 84 -5.61 -4.26 -5.12
C ILE A 84 -6.01 -3.00 -4.34
N SER A 85 -6.66 -2.04 -4.99
CA SER A 85 -7.12 -0.81 -4.33
C SER A 85 -8.16 -1.10 -3.25
N LEU A 86 -9.16 -1.94 -3.54
CA LEU A 86 -10.19 -2.36 -2.58
C LEU A 86 -9.56 -3.10 -1.39
N GLY A 87 -8.67 -4.06 -1.66
CA GLY A 87 -7.98 -4.81 -0.62
C GLY A 87 -7.12 -3.91 0.27
N THR A 88 -6.37 -2.97 -0.35
CA THR A 88 -5.56 -1.98 0.37
C THR A 88 -6.45 -1.08 1.24
N GLY A 89 -7.61 -0.68 0.74
CA GLY A 89 -8.59 0.12 1.48
C GLY A 89 -9.08 -0.58 2.74
N LEU A 90 -9.35 -1.88 2.65
CA LEU A 90 -9.76 -2.68 3.82
C LEU A 90 -8.60 -2.97 4.79
N PHE A 91 -7.37 -3.04 4.31
CA PHE A 91 -6.20 -3.43 5.08
C PHE A 91 -5.52 -2.24 5.78
N LYS A 92 -5.12 -1.22 5.00
CA LYS A 92 -4.12 -0.22 5.40
C LYS A 92 -4.52 0.59 6.64
N GLY A 93 -5.70 1.21 6.64
CA GLY A 93 -6.18 2.02 7.76
C GLY A 93 -6.48 1.17 9.00
N ASN A 94 -7.09 0.02 8.81
CA ASN A 94 -7.54 -0.85 9.89
C ASN A 94 -6.38 -1.50 10.65
N LEU A 95 -5.27 -1.82 9.98
CA LEU A 95 -4.07 -2.29 10.64
C LEU A 95 -3.47 -1.22 11.55
N GLN A 96 -3.43 0.05 11.11
CA GLN A 96 -2.93 1.16 11.91
C GLN A 96 -3.80 1.38 13.17
N VAL A 97 -5.12 1.29 13.05
CA VAL A 97 -6.03 1.37 14.21
C VAL A 97 -5.75 0.23 15.19
N MET A 98 -5.52 -0.99 14.71
CA MET A 98 -5.17 -2.13 15.57
C MET A 98 -3.85 -1.90 16.32
N VAL A 99 -2.84 -1.29 15.68
CA VAL A 99 -1.57 -0.92 16.34
C VAL A 99 -1.83 0.08 17.46
N GLY A 100 -2.63 1.14 17.22
CA GLY A 100 -3.03 2.09 18.27
C GLY A 100 -3.73 1.41 19.44
N ASN A 101 -4.75 0.60 19.15
CA ASN A 101 -5.52 -0.13 20.17
C ASN A 101 -4.67 -1.09 21.00
N LEU A 102 -3.56 -1.59 20.49
CA LEU A 102 -2.65 -2.48 21.23
C LEU A 102 -2.04 -1.75 22.44
N TYR A 103 -1.64 -0.51 22.26
CA TYR A 103 -1.04 0.30 23.33
C TYR A 103 -2.09 0.80 24.32
N ASP A 104 -3.26 1.22 23.83
CA ASP A 104 -4.37 1.68 24.67
C ASP A 104 -4.89 0.54 25.56
N ALA A 105 -5.05 -0.66 25.03
CA ALA A 105 -5.55 -1.83 25.76
C ALA A 105 -4.62 -2.35 26.87
N GLN A 106 -3.32 -2.04 26.80
CA GLN A 106 -2.32 -2.47 27.79
C GLN A 106 -1.95 -1.37 28.80
N GLY A 107 -2.62 -0.21 28.77
CA GLY A 107 -2.28 0.94 29.61
C GLY A 107 -0.90 1.53 29.29
N MET A 108 -0.43 1.35 28.06
CA MET A 108 0.86 1.87 27.57
C MET A 108 0.68 3.06 26.62
N GLU A 109 -0.31 3.90 26.86
CA GLU A 109 -0.64 5.06 26.02
C GLU A 109 0.56 5.98 25.79
N SER A 110 1.39 6.20 26.81
CA SER A 110 2.60 6.99 26.72
C SER A 110 3.66 6.43 25.74
N LYS A 111 3.57 5.15 25.36
CA LYS A 111 4.46 4.48 24.41
C LYS A 111 3.85 4.35 23.01
N ARG A 112 2.63 4.83 22.80
CA ARG A 112 1.89 4.70 21.54
C ARG A 112 2.65 5.32 20.36
N ASP A 113 3.22 6.52 20.55
CA ASP A 113 4.00 7.19 19.50
C ASP A 113 5.26 6.43 19.14
N SER A 114 5.94 5.84 20.14
CA SER A 114 7.08 4.95 19.89
C SER A 114 6.67 3.69 19.12
N GLY A 115 5.48 3.14 19.42
CA GLY A 115 4.91 2.02 18.69
C GLY A 115 4.64 2.33 17.22
N PHE A 116 4.06 3.49 16.93
CA PHE A 116 3.88 3.94 15.56
C PHE A 116 5.20 4.21 14.86
N SER A 117 6.21 4.75 15.54
CA SER A 117 7.55 4.95 14.98
C SER A 117 8.18 3.62 14.55
N ILE A 118 8.08 2.57 15.36
CA ILE A 118 8.55 1.21 15.02
C ILE A 118 7.76 0.65 13.83
N PHE A 119 6.44 0.85 13.80
CA PHE A 119 5.60 0.40 12.70
C PHE A 119 6.01 1.07 11.36
N TYR A 120 6.21 2.39 11.37
CA TYR A 120 6.68 3.12 10.18
C TYR A 120 8.11 2.75 9.80
N MET A 121 8.99 2.50 10.75
CA MET A 121 10.34 2.00 10.48
C MET A 121 10.28 0.65 9.74
N ALA A 122 9.43 -0.27 10.14
CA ALA A 122 9.25 -1.54 9.45
C ALA A 122 8.74 -1.36 8.01
N ILE A 123 7.82 -0.41 7.78
CA ILE A 123 7.38 -0.04 6.42
C ILE A 123 8.55 0.48 5.58
N ASN A 124 9.38 1.37 6.12
CA ASN A 124 10.52 1.94 5.40
C ASN A 124 11.59 0.87 5.09
N ILE A 125 11.84 -0.06 6.00
CA ILE A 125 12.71 -1.22 5.74
C ILE A 125 12.17 -2.04 4.57
N GLY A 126 10.87 -2.32 4.54
CA GLY A 126 10.23 -3.00 3.41
C GLY A 126 10.35 -2.21 2.11
N ALA A 127 10.15 -0.91 2.16
CA ALA A 127 10.26 -0.02 1.00
C ALA A 127 11.69 0.06 0.44
N LEU A 128 12.72 -0.10 1.28
CA LEU A 128 14.11 -0.17 0.86
C LEU A 128 14.40 -1.43 0.03
N PHE A 129 13.89 -2.59 0.46
CA PHE A 129 14.20 -3.86 -0.21
C PHE A 129 13.29 -4.17 -1.40
N ALA A 130 12.05 -3.69 -1.40
CA ALA A 130 11.06 -4.06 -2.42
C ALA A 130 11.44 -3.64 -3.85
N PRO A 131 11.92 -2.41 -4.13
CA PRO A 131 12.33 -2.01 -5.48
C PRO A 131 13.51 -2.85 -5.99
N THR A 132 14.52 -3.04 -5.16
CA THR A 132 15.71 -3.85 -5.51
C THR A 132 15.33 -5.30 -5.78
N ALA A 133 14.46 -5.89 -4.98
CA ALA A 133 13.96 -7.24 -5.20
C ALA A 133 13.18 -7.34 -6.52
N ALA A 134 12.33 -6.35 -6.83
CA ALA A 134 11.56 -6.32 -8.06
C ALA A 134 12.45 -6.23 -9.31
N VAL A 135 13.48 -5.36 -9.29
CA VAL A 135 14.44 -5.24 -10.39
C VAL A 135 15.26 -6.53 -10.56
N LYS A 136 15.81 -7.06 -9.47
CA LYS A 136 16.62 -8.29 -9.54
C LYS A 136 15.84 -9.49 -10.02
N ILE A 137 14.57 -9.63 -9.64
CA ILE A 137 13.73 -10.73 -10.10
C ILE A 137 13.34 -10.57 -11.56
N HIS A 138 13.10 -9.34 -12.02
CA HIS A 138 12.89 -9.03 -13.44
C HIS A 138 14.14 -9.41 -14.25
N ASP A 139 15.32 -8.96 -13.86
CA ASP A 139 16.58 -9.26 -14.54
C ASP A 139 16.89 -10.75 -14.54
N TRP A 140 16.60 -11.46 -13.46
CA TRP A 140 16.73 -12.90 -13.40
C TRP A 140 15.79 -13.59 -14.40
N GLY A 141 14.55 -13.11 -14.52
CA GLY A 141 13.60 -13.59 -15.52
C GLY A 141 14.13 -13.44 -16.94
N VAL A 142 14.68 -12.28 -17.28
CA VAL A 142 15.22 -12.00 -18.60
C VAL A 142 16.53 -12.81 -18.86
N LYS A 143 17.48 -12.76 -17.93
CA LYS A 143 18.83 -13.32 -18.12
C LYS A 143 18.88 -14.84 -17.95
N SER A 144 18.15 -15.40 -16.99
CA SER A 144 18.23 -16.82 -16.62
C SER A 144 17.08 -17.67 -17.18
N LEU A 145 15.86 -17.10 -17.25
CA LEU A 145 14.69 -17.80 -17.78
C LEU A 145 14.44 -17.47 -19.26
N HIS A 146 15.24 -16.56 -19.84
CA HIS A 146 15.10 -16.11 -21.23
C HIS A 146 13.70 -15.58 -21.56
N MET A 147 13.05 -14.95 -20.58
CA MET A 147 11.73 -14.34 -20.74
C MET A 147 11.84 -13.05 -21.55
N ASP A 148 10.78 -12.74 -22.30
CA ASP A 148 10.65 -11.40 -22.87
C ASP A 148 10.68 -10.33 -21.77
N PRO A 149 11.43 -9.22 -21.92
CA PRO A 149 11.57 -8.19 -20.89
C PRO A 149 10.24 -7.65 -20.37
N ASN A 150 9.24 -7.48 -21.23
CA ASN A 150 7.92 -7.02 -20.81
C ASN A 150 7.18 -8.07 -19.97
N SER A 151 7.31 -9.36 -20.33
CA SER A 151 6.72 -10.46 -19.58
C SER A 151 7.43 -10.70 -18.23
N ALA A 152 8.70 -10.33 -18.09
CA ALA A 152 9.46 -10.50 -16.86
C ALA A 152 8.92 -9.63 -15.69
N TYR A 153 8.17 -8.54 -15.97
CA TYR A 153 7.50 -7.76 -14.92
C TYR A 153 6.46 -8.58 -14.13
N HIS A 154 5.86 -9.59 -14.74
CA HIS A 154 4.90 -10.47 -14.05
C HIS A 154 5.54 -11.22 -12.88
N LEU A 155 6.85 -11.49 -12.93
CA LEU A 155 7.58 -12.10 -11.81
C LEU A 155 7.63 -11.17 -10.59
N ALA A 156 7.74 -9.86 -10.78
CA ALA A 156 7.71 -8.90 -9.67
C ALA A 156 6.33 -8.93 -8.96
N PHE A 157 5.23 -9.10 -9.70
CA PHE A 157 3.91 -9.27 -9.10
C PHE A 157 3.75 -10.62 -8.41
N ALA A 158 4.38 -11.69 -8.92
CA ALA A 158 4.41 -12.99 -8.25
C ALA A 158 5.16 -12.91 -6.89
N VAL A 159 6.25 -12.15 -6.81
CA VAL A 159 6.95 -11.89 -5.52
C VAL A 159 6.03 -11.16 -4.54
N ALA A 160 5.21 -10.22 -5.00
CA ALA A 160 4.22 -9.57 -4.15
C ALA A 160 3.19 -10.59 -3.60
N CYS A 161 2.75 -11.57 -4.40
CA CYS A 161 1.89 -12.66 -3.92
C CYS A 161 2.56 -13.47 -2.80
N VAL A 162 3.83 -13.84 -2.96
CA VAL A 162 4.60 -14.57 -1.93
C VAL A 162 4.71 -13.74 -0.66
N SER A 163 4.97 -12.43 -0.78
CA SER A 163 5.04 -11.50 0.35
C SER A 163 3.70 -11.42 1.11
N LEU A 164 2.56 -11.43 0.39
CA LEU A 164 1.23 -11.43 1.01
C LEU A 164 0.93 -12.75 1.72
N ILE A 165 1.33 -13.90 1.16
CA ILE A 165 1.21 -15.20 1.82
C ILE A 165 2.01 -15.20 3.12
N LEU A 166 3.26 -14.73 3.08
CA LEU A 166 4.10 -14.62 4.26
C LEU A 166 3.50 -13.67 5.30
N SER A 167 2.98 -12.53 4.85
CA SER A 167 2.32 -11.54 5.72
C SER A 167 1.12 -12.14 6.45
N ILE A 168 0.25 -12.89 5.75
CA ILE A 168 -0.91 -13.51 6.37
C ILE A 168 -0.51 -14.64 7.30
N ALA A 169 0.52 -15.41 6.96
CA ALA A 169 1.06 -16.47 7.82
C ALA A 169 1.61 -15.89 9.14
N ILE A 170 2.39 -14.81 9.07
CA ILE A 170 2.90 -14.09 10.24
C ILE A 170 1.74 -13.52 11.06
N TYR A 171 0.76 -12.87 10.42
CA TYR A 171 -0.41 -12.31 11.10
C TYR A 171 -1.13 -13.39 11.92
N TYR A 172 -1.43 -14.56 11.33
CA TYR A 172 -2.13 -15.63 12.03
C TYR A 172 -1.26 -16.34 13.08
N ALA A 173 0.05 -16.44 12.87
CA ALA A 173 0.98 -17.00 13.87
C ALA A 173 1.00 -16.17 15.16
N PHE A 174 0.99 -14.83 15.04
CA PHE A 174 1.00 -13.92 16.20
C PHE A 174 -0.39 -13.48 16.67
N ARG A 175 -1.44 -13.83 15.96
CA ARG A 175 -2.83 -13.49 16.26
C ARG A 175 -3.28 -13.75 17.70
N PRO A 176 -2.87 -14.83 18.38
CA PRO A 176 -3.27 -15.07 19.77
C PRO A 176 -2.95 -13.90 20.71
N GLY A 177 -1.85 -13.16 20.45
CA GLY A 177 -1.42 -12.01 21.26
C GLY A 177 -2.31 -10.78 21.13
N PHE A 178 -3.00 -10.60 19.99
CA PHE A 178 -3.79 -9.40 19.70
C PHE A 178 -5.24 -9.66 19.26
N LYS A 179 -5.69 -10.91 19.34
CA LYS A 179 -7.06 -11.32 18.94
C LYS A 179 -8.16 -10.49 19.63
N HIS A 180 -7.93 -10.05 20.86
CA HIS A 180 -8.87 -9.23 21.62
C HIS A 180 -9.07 -7.82 21.04
N LEU A 181 -8.17 -7.37 20.15
CA LEU A 181 -8.21 -6.07 19.46
C LEU A 181 -8.93 -6.11 18.12
N GLU A 182 -9.20 -7.31 17.59
CA GLU A 182 -9.84 -7.50 16.28
C GLU A 182 -11.32 -7.13 16.26
N GLY A 183 -11.93 -6.87 17.40
CA GLY A 183 -13.36 -6.55 17.53
C GLY A 183 -13.75 -5.21 16.92
N SER A 184 -15.05 -5.03 16.66
CA SER A 184 -15.60 -3.75 16.22
C SER A 184 -15.71 -2.75 17.40
N THR A 185 -15.61 -1.46 17.12
CA THR A 185 -15.79 -0.40 18.11
C THR A 185 -17.14 -0.51 18.81
N LYS A 186 -18.22 -0.73 18.05
CA LYS A 186 -19.57 -0.89 18.61
C LYS A 186 -19.70 -2.02 19.63
N LYS A 187 -19.07 -3.16 19.38
CA LYS A 187 -19.07 -4.29 20.34
C LYS A 187 -18.22 -4.04 21.58
N LYS A 188 -17.21 -3.16 21.49
CA LYS A 188 -16.43 -2.75 22.67
C LYS A 188 -17.22 -1.80 23.54
N GLU A 189 -17.93 -0.84 22.96
CA GLU A 189 -18.80 0.11 23.68
C GLU A 189 -19.96 -0.62 24.38
N GLU A 190 -20.62 -1.57 23.74
CA GLU A 190 -21.65 -2.40 24.35
C GLU A 190 -21.15 -3.25 25.52
N LYS A 191 -19.88 -3.71 25.49
CA LYS A 191 -19.28 -4.52 26.57
C LYS A 191 -18.69 -3.70 27.70
N ALA A 192 -18.26 -2.46 27.43
CA ALA A 192 -17.66 -1.57 28.43
C ALA A 192 -18.69 -0.90 29.33
N GLY A 193 -20.00 -1.08 29.09
CA GLY A 193 -21.06 -0.41 29.84
C GLY A 193 -20.79 1.09 29.89
N ALA A 194 -21.24 1.82 28.88
CA ALA A 194 -21.30 3.27 28.81
C ALA A 194 -20.40 4.03 29.82
N THR A 195 -19.09 3.88 29.69
CA THR A 195 -18.21 4.92 30.20
C THR A 195 -18.44 6.09 29.27
N THR A 196 -19.11 7.11 29.76
CA THR A 196 -19.43 8.35 29.05
C THR A 196 -18.16 8.87 28.42
N VAL A 197 -18.00 8.58 27.11
CA VAL A 197 -17.13 9.38 26.26
C VAL A 197 -17.73 10.77 26.37
N GLU A 198 -16.99 11.71 26.94
CA GLU A 198 -17.40 13.10 27.03
C GLU A 198 -17.73 13.56 25.62
N GLU A 199 -19.03 13.65 25.31
CA GLU A 199 -19.47 14.06 23.97
C GLU A 199 -18.99 15.49 23.77
N LEU A 200 -18.03 15.68 22.86
CA LEU A 200 -17.55 17.00 22.49
C LEU A 200 -18.71 17.87 22.05
N SER A 201 -18.72 19.11 22.52
CA SER A 201 -19.72 20.07 22.08
C SER A 201 -19.68 20.23 20.55
N PRO A 202 -20.79 20.52 19.88
CA PRO A 202 -20.80 20.76 18.43
C PRO A 202 -19.82 21.84 17.98
N ALA A 203 -19.53 22.84 18.83
CA ALA A 203 -18.56 23.89 18.56
C ALA A 203 -17.12 23.35 18.55
N GLU A 204 -16.72 22.60 19.57
CA GLU A 204 -15.40 21.96 19.64
C GLU A 204 -15.18 20.95 18.50
N THR A 205 -16.21 20.18 18.15
CA THR A 205 -16.16 19.27 17.00
C THR A 205 -15.91 20.03 15.70
N LYS A 206 -16.58 21.17 15.49
CA LYS A 206 -16.39 22.02 14.31
C LYS A 206 -14.97 22.60 14.27
N GLU A 207 -14.44 23.12 15.38
CA GLU A 207 -13.08 23.66 15.44
C GLU A 207 -12.03 22.59 15.11
N ARG A 208 -12.17 21.38 15.65
CA ARG A 208 -11.27 20.25 15.34
C ARG A 208 -11.33 19.85 13.86
N ILE A 209 -12.51 19.82 13.26
CA ILE A 209 -12.68 19.52 11.83
C ILE A 209 -12.02 20.61 10.98
N ILE A 210 -12.21 21.89 11.32
CA ILE A 210 -11.56 23.00 10.59
C ILE A 210 -10.04 22.90 10.70
N ALA A 211 -9.51 22.68 11.88
CA ALA A 211 -8.06 22.50 12.10
C ALA A 211 -7.52 21.34 11.26
N LEU A 212 -8.21 20.20 11.24
CA LEU A 212 -7.85 19.03 10.44
C LEU A 212 -7.86 19.34 8.92
N CYS A 213 -8.88 20.06 8.44
CA CYS A 213 -8.98 20.47 7.04
C CYS A 213 -7.84 21.41 6.63
N LEU A 214 -7.45 22.34 7.52
CA LEU A 214 -6.31 23.24 7.28
C LEU A 214 -4.99 22.48 7.19
N VAL A 215 -4.76 21.51 8.09
CA VAL A 215 -3.58 20.64 8.02
C VAL A 215 -3.58 19.84 6.70
N PHE A 216 -4.70 19.26 6.31
CA PHE A 216 -4.80 18.52 5.05
C PHE A 216 -4.54 19.41 3.83
N ALA A 217 -5.00 20.66 3.84
CA ALA A 217 -4.73 21.60 2.74
C ALA A 217 -3.22 21.82 2.52
N VAL A 218 -2.43 21.91 3.59
CA VAL A 218 -0.97 22.03 3.49
C VAL A 218 -0.34 20.70 3.05
N VAL A 219 -0.80 19.59 3.59
CA VAL A 219 -0.27 18.25 3.32
C VAL A 219 -0.50 17.81 1.86
N ILE A 220 -1.53 18.33 1.18
CA ILE A 220 -1.76 18.08 -0.26
C ILE A 220 -0.52 18.45 -1.09
N PHE A 221 0.06 19.63 -0.89
CA PHE A 221 1.23 20.09 -1.65
C PHE A 221 2.47 19.22 -1.39
N PHE A 222 2.67 18.79 -0.14
CA PHE A 222 3.74 17.85 0.19
C PHE A 222 3.59 16.53 -0.56
N TRP A 223 2.42 15.90 -0.51
CA TRP A 223 2.18 14.62 -1.18
C TRP A 223 2.20 14.73 -2.70
N MET A 224 1.78 15.86 -3.24
CA MET A 224 1.87 16.13 -4.68
C MET A 224 3.33 16.14 -5.16
N ALA A 225 4.23 16.77 -4.41
CA ALA A 225 5.66 16.74 -4.70
C ALA A 225 6.27 15.34 -4.47
N PHE A 226 5.94 14.69 -3.37
CA PHE A 226 6.46 13.37 -2.99
C PHE A 226 6.12 12.28 -4.02
N HIS A 227 4.89 12.26 -4.55
CA HIS A 227 4.46 11.26 -5.52
C HIS A 227 5.08 11.40 -6.91
N GLN A 228 5.73 12.51 -7.23
CA GLN A 228 6.50 12.65 -8.48
C GLN A 228 7.63 11.62 -8.60
N ASN A 229 8.14 11.15 -7.46
CA ASN A 229 9.13 10.10 -7.39
C ASN A 229 8.71 8.80 -8.11
N GLY A 230 7.48 8.36 -7.92
CA GLY A 230 6.96 7.12 -8.51
C GLY A 230 6.57 7.23 -9.99
N LEU A 231 6.50 8.41 -10.55
CA LEU A 231 6.04 8.65 -11.93
C LEU A 231 7.01 9.53 -12.71
N THR A 232 7.02 10.84 -12.46
CA THR A 232 7.78 11.82 -13.27
C THR A 232 9.28 11.57 -13.19
N LEU A 233 9.83 11.37 -11.98
CA LEU A 233 11.26 11.10 -11.82
C LEU A 233 11.66 9.73 -12.37
N THR A 234 10.76 8.74 -12.31
CA THR A 234 10.99 7.43 -12.92
C THR A 234 11.07 7.53 -14.44
N TYR A 235 10.17 8.28 -15.07
CA TYR A 235 10.21 8.49 -16.54
C TYR A 235 11.39 9.34 -16.96
N PHE A 236 11.72 10.38 -16.18
CA PHE A 236 12.91 11.19 -16.43
C PHE A 236 14.19 10.34 -16.41
N ALA A 237 14.30 9.47 -15.40
CA ALA A 237 15.46 8.59 -15.29
C ALA A 237 15.54 7.57 -16.44
N ASP A 238 14.40 7.03 -16.87
CA ASP A 238 14.33 6.07 -17.98
C ASP A 238 14.72 6.72 -19.32
N GLU A 239 14.38 7.99 -19.54
CA GLU A 239 14.56 8.68 -20.82
C GLU A 239 15.89 9.45 -20.92
N PHE A 240 16.34 10.08 -19.82
CA PHE A 240 17.44 11.03 -19.82
C PHE A 240 18.71 10.56 -19.09
N VAL A 241 18.61 9.55 -18.22
CA VAL A 241 19.79 9.06 -17.50
C VAL A 241 20.44 7.93 -18.29
N GLN A 242 21.67 8.17 -18.76
CA GLN A 242 22.44 7.13 -19.45
C GLN A 242 22.68 5.93 -18.51
N PRO A 243 22.56 4.69 -19.01
CA PRO A 243 22.91 3.52 -18.23
C PRO A 243 24.40 3.59 -17.88
N THR A 244 24.70 3.96 -16.66
CA THR A 244 26.04 3.78 -16.06
C THR A 244 26.27 2.29 -15.83
N ALA A 245 27.54 1.87 -15.85
CA ALA A 245 27.95 0.46 -15.76
C ALA A 245 27.10 -0.36 -14.78
N GLU A 246 26.81 -1.60 -15.17
CA GLU A 246 25.97 -2.56 -14.43
C GLU A 246 26.24 -2.53 -12.92
N GLY A 247 25.23 -2.20 -12.13
CA GLY A 247 25.31 -2.12 -10.68
C GLY A 247 25.19 -0.72 -10.07
N VAL A 248 25.58 0.36 -10.77
CA VAL A 248 25.47 1.73 -10.24
C VAL A 248 24.02 2.24 -10.37
N GLN A 249 23.29 1.80 -11.39
CA GLN A 249 21.90 2.21 -11.64
C GLN A 249 20.94 1.70 -10.56
N SER A 250 21.11 0.45 -10.12
CA SER A 250 20.34 -0.08 -8.99
C SER A 250 20.72 0.63 -7.69
N MET A 251 22.00 0.94 -7.50
CA MET A 251 22.50 1.62 -6.31
C MET A 251 22.00 3.06 -6.21
N VAL A 252 21.89 3.78 -7.33
CA VAL A 252 21.33 5.16 -7.36
C VAL A 252 19.84 5.15 -7.03
N PHE A 253 19.06 4.21 -7.57
CA PHE A 253 17.65 4.06 -7.21
C PHE A 253 17.48 3.63 -5.75
N ASP A 254 18.34 2.75 -5.23
CA ASP A 254 18.34 2.30 -3.84
C ASP A 254 18.68 3.47 -2.90
N VAL A 255 19.65 4.31 -3.25
CA VAL A 255 20.04 5.51 -2.47
C VAL A 255 18.92 6.56 -2.50
N ILE A 256 18.30 6.83 -3.65
CA ILE A 256 17.18 7.77 -3.74
C ILE A 256 16.00 7.30 -2.87
N ASN A 257 15.70 6.00 -2.88
CA ASN A 257 14.64 5.43 -2.04
C ASN A 257 15.02 5.37 -0.53
N LEU A 258 16.31 5.42 -0.19
CA LEU A 258 16.77 5.46 1.19
C LEU A 258 16.56 6.84 1.84
N PHE A 259 16.66 7.91 1.06
CA PHE A 259 16.53 9.29 1.54
C PHE A 259 15.10 9.87 1.41
N MET A 260 14.16 9.09 0.90
CA MET A 260 12.74 9.44 0.80
C MET A 260 11.88 8.55 1.68
#